data_837b927e719443fd8cedcfa89ed4072e
#
_entry.id   837b927e719443fd8cedcfa89ed4072e
#
_cell.length_a   1.000
_cell.length_b   1.000
_cell.length_c   1.000
_cell.angle_alpha   90.00
_cell.angle_beta   90.00
_cell.angle_gamma   90.00
#
_symmetry.space_group_name_H-M   'P 1'
#
loop_
_entity.id
_entity.type
_entity.pdbx_description
1 polymer ?
#
loop_
_entity_poly.entity_id
_entity_poly.type
_entity_poly.pdbx_seq_one_letter_code
_entity_poly.pdbx_strand_id
1 'polypeptide(L)' 'MNADFNTITVMDYCSNEIRVYRNVETDDPEKWLQEHDEHWKENTCYYMYGNSTEVKEYEQ' A
#
# COMPACT_ATOMS: atom_id res chain seq x y z
N MET A 1 -14.51 -2.35 10.99
CA MET A 1 -13.05 -2.40 11.00
C MET A 1 -12.57 -3.83 10.89
N ASN A 2 -11.55 -4.06 10.13
CA ASN A 2 -11.02 -5.40 9.94
C ASN A 2 -9.71 -5.51 10.72
N ALA A 3 -9.77 -6.13 11.89
CA ALA A 3 -8.64 -6.20 12.81
C ALA A 3 -7.46 -6.98 12.25
N ASP A 4 -7.68 -7.79 11.23
CA ASP A 4 -6.61 -8.60 10.65
C ASP A 4 -5.80 -7.85 9.59
N PHE A 5 -6.27 -6.71 9.14
CA PHE A 5 -5.56 -5.95 8.12
C PHE A 5 -4.37 -5.23 8.76
N ASN A 6 -3.19 -5.45 8.19
CA ASN A 6 -1.95 -4.89 8.73
C ASN A 6 -0.94 -4.48 7.66
N THR A 7 -1.28 -4.59 6.39
CA THR A 7 -0.31 -4.36 5.31
C THR A 7 -0.96 -3.54 4.21
N ILE A 8 -0.33 -2.41 3.88
CA ILE A 8 -0.75 -1.59 2.76
C ILE A 8 0.27 -1.76 1.64
N THR A 9 -0.20 -2.13 0.46
CA THR A 9 0.64 -2.28 -0.72
C THR A 9 0.26 -1.20 -1.73
N VAL A 10 1.23 -0.42 -2.15
CA VAL A 10 1.02 0.69 -3.07
C VAL A 10 1.63 0.35 -4.42
N MET A 11 0.87 0.58 -5.48
CA MET A 11 1.38 0.55 -6.84
C MET A 11 1.49 1.98 -7.34
N ASP A 12 2.69 2.44 -7.60
CA ASP A 12 2.96 3.81 -8.01
C ASP A 12 3.34 3.82 -9.50
N TYR A 13 2.42 4.29 -10.33
CA TYR A 13 2.63 4.31 -11.78
C TYR A 13 3.57 5.44 -12.21
N CYS A 14 3.74 6.45 -11.38
CA CYS A 14 4.63 7.55 -11.72
C CYS A 14 6.10 7.13 -11.61
N SER A 15 6.44 6.41 -10.56
CA SER A 15 7.80 5.94 -10.32
C SER A 15 8.03 4.50 -10.76
N ASN A 16 6.97 3.82 -11.19
CA ASN A 16 7.01 2.41 -11.59
C ASN A 16 7.56 1.53 -10.47
N GLU A 17 7.00 1.70 -9.27
CA GLU A 17 7.46 0.91 -8.13
C GLU A 17 6.31 0.43 -7.29
N ILE A 18 6.59 -0.59 -6.50
CA ILE A 18 5.66 -1.13 -5.52
C ILE A 18 6.26 -0.91 -4.14
N ARG A 19 5.48 -0.31 -3.26
CA ARG A 19 5.90 -0.08 -1.87
C ARG A 19 4.99 -0.87 -0.95
N VAL A 20 5.58 -1.61 -0.03
CA VAL A 20 4.82 -2.42 0.93
C VAL A 20 5.09 -1.90 2.33
N TYR A 21 4.04 -1.53 3.02
CA TYR A 21 4.12 -1.07 4.41
C TYR A 21 3.48 -2.12 5.31
N ARG A 22 4.27 -2.68 6.20
CA ARG A 22 3.82 -3.74 7.10
C ARG A 22 3.61 -3.20 8.51
N ASN A 23 2.80 -3.92 9.28
CA ASN A 23 2.48 -3.56 10.66
C ASN A 23 1.77 -2.20 10.76
N VAL A 24 0.88 -1.96 9.82
CA VAL A 24 0.07 -0.74 9.78
C VAL A 24 -1.24 -1.01 10.49
N GLU A 25 -1.60 -0.16 11.42
CA GLU A 25 -2.90 -0.21 12.08
C GLU A 25 -3.65 1.07 11.76
N THR A 26 -4.63 0.98 10.89
CA THR A 26 -5.46 2.13 10.53
C THR A 26 -6.79 1.66 9.99
N ASP A 27 -7.82 2.45 10.23
CA ASP A 27 -9.12 2.23 9.61
C ASP A 27 -9.34 3.15 8.40
N ASP A 28 -8.31 3.95 8.06
CA ASP A 28 -8.35 4.82 6.88
C ASP A 28 -7.00 4.75 6.18
N PRO A 29 -6.78 3.75 5.33
CA PRO A 29 -5.48 3.56 4.70
C PRO A 29 -5.07 4.71 3.79
N GLU A 30 -6.01 5.36 3.13
CA GLU A 30 -5.68 6.47 2.26
C GLU A 30 -5.13 7.64 3.06
N LYS A 31 -5.75 7.94 4.19
CA LYS A 31 -5.25 8.99 5.07
C LYS A 31 -3.89 8.63 5.64
N TRP A 32 -3.71 7.37 6.02
CA TRP A 32 -2.43 6.88 6.51
C TRP A 32 -1.33 7.12 5.47
N LEU A 33 -1.61 6.80 4.20
CA LEU A 33 -0.66 6.98 3.11
C LEU A 33 -0.35 8.46 2.88
N GLN A 34 -1.35 9.33 2.97
CA GLN A 34 -1.13 10.77 2.84
C GLN A 34 -0.17 11.30 3.91
N GLU A 35 -0.20 10.69 5.09
CA GLU A 35 0.62 11.13 6.22
C GLU A 35 2.01 10.49 6.23
N HIS A 36 2.14 9.27 5.72
CA HIS A 36 3.37 8.49 5.87
C HIS A 36 4.11 8.19 4.57
N ASP A 37 3.41 8.20 3.44
CA ASP A 37 4.03 7.93 2.14
C ASP A 37 4.19 9.25 1.39
N GLU A 38 5.39 9.80 1.41
CA GLU A 38 5.65 11.12 0.83
C GLU A 38 5.46 11.17 -0.69
N HIS A 39 5.39 10.01 -1.34
CA HIS A 39 5.19 9.92 -2.78
C HIS A 39 3.75 9.58 -3.16
N TRP A 40 2.87 9.46 -2.18
CA TRP A 40 1.48 9.10 -2.43
C TRP A 40 0.75 10.20 -3.19
N LYS A 41 0.11 9.81 -4.30
CA LYS A 41 -0.76 10.70 -5.09
C LYS A 41 -1.95 9.88 -5.56
N GLU A 42 -3.15 10.42 -5.35
CA GLU A 42 -4.37 9.70 -5.69
C GLU A 42 -4.49 9.36 -7.17
N ASN A 43 -3.94 10.19 -8.05
CA ASN A 43 -4.10 10.01 -9.49
C ASN A 43 -3.01 9.15 -10.12
N THR A 44 -1.96 8.79 -9.40
CA THR A 44 -0.87 7.97 -9.93
C THR A 44 -0.57 6.75 -9.09
N CYS A 45 -1.24 6.59 -7.96
CA CYS A 45 -1.01 5.48 -7.05
C CYS A 45 -2.30 4.76 -6.76
N TYR A 46 -2.20 3.45 -6.64
CA TYR A 46 -3.27 2.60 -6.16
C TYR A 46 -2.77 1.82 -4.96
N TYR A 47 -3.68 1.41 -4.09
CA TYR A 47 -3.29 0.64 -2.93
C TYR A 47 -4.25 -0.51 -2.69
N MET A 48 -3.74 -1.48 -1.94
CA MET A 48 -4.59 -2.52 -1.40
C MET A 48 -4.21 -2.68 0.08
N TYR A 49 -5.22 -2.80 0.92
CA TYR A 49 -5.02 -2.95 2.36
C TYR A 49 -5.50 -4.34 2.73
N GLY A 50 -4.64 -5.13 3.31
CA GLY A 50 -4.96 -6.50 3.63
C GLY A 50 -4.07 -7.07 4.71
N ASN A 51 -4.13 -8.39 4.82
CA ASN A 51 -3.38 -9.13 5.81
C ASN A 51 -2.22 -9.85 5.13
N SER A 52 -1.00 -9.50 5.51
CA SER A 52 0.21 -10.22 5.10
C SER A 52 0.35 -10.37 3.58
N THR A 53 0.34 -9.25 2.88
CA THR A 53 0.48 -9.23 1.43
C THR A 53 1.74 -9.96 0.98
N GLU A 54 1.58 -10.84 0.01
CA GLU A 54 2.67 -11.56 -0.63
C GLU A 54 3.03 -10.89 -1.95
N VAL A 55 4.31 -10.75 -2.21
CA VAL A 55 4.79 -10.24 -3.51
C VAL A 55 5.35 -11.43 -4.30
N LYS A 56 4.78 -11.68 -5.46
CA LYS A 56 5.24 -12.77 -6.34
C LYS A 56 5.72 -12.18 -7.65
N GLU A 57 6.89 -12.59 -8.09
CA GLU A 57 7.48 -12.10 -9.33
C GLU A 57 7.68 -13.28 -10.27
N TYR A 58 7.32 -13.06 -11.51
CA TYR A 58 7.43 -14.07 -12.55
C TYR A 58 8.22 -13.51 -13.71
N GLU A 59 9.20 -14.25 -14.18
CA GLU A 59 9.99 -13.85 -15.35
C GLU A 59 9.39 -14.44 -16.61
N GLN A 60 9.42 -13.65 -17.68
CA GLN A 60 8.92 -14.07 -18.99
C GLN A 60 10.04 -14.32 -19.99
#